data_7b41a24ddcee29bcce928e2a009c1b0f
#
_entry.id   7b41a24ddcee29bcce928e2a009c1b0f
#
_cell.length_a   1.000
_cell.length_b   1.000
_cell.length_c   1.000
_cell.angle_alpha   90.00
_cell.angle_beta   90.00
_cell.angle_gamma   90.00
#
_symmetry.space_group_name_H-M   'P 1'
#
loop_
_entity.id
_entity.type
_entity.pdbx_description
1 polymer ?
#
loop_
_entity_poly.entity_id
_entity_poly.type
_entity_poly.pdbx_seq_one_letter_code
_entity_poly.pdbx_strand_id
1 'polypeptide(L)'
;MNNQVQLYSLVKKLYQANFWEDYWDNDIIGIQLPDHKDPVFISILGKAEQNFGFLIYRNLEELSYYFEMRKQAEFSEFNSAIEMLQTHKCISLNFEDRKEIPKEEYEKIKASGVTFRGKKAWPVFTDYKPGYYPFAINEKDVSFLIAVFEKLIETATDFRASLQFYEKEQETYEILMRTYKRDGSYEDGFYVVPEAILEGVLDNEVEYASIKLTDFEMKRVNNQKMKHTIWELDIDFIGVPVVPPNGGRPIFPSLLIVADTKNSEVICSEFVNPIEAEKIQRIIIQLILAQNGKPPKIVVNANRYVKIASCLENLLTTLDIELVPVQKLPLLSVVKEDMLEYFKD
;
A
#
# COMPACT_ATOMS: atom_id res chain seq x y z
N MET A 1 -11.02 15.13 -28.40
CA MET A 1 -11.97 14.13 -27.85
C MET A 1 -11.93 14.28 -26.34
N ASN A 2 -13.05 14.22 -25.64
CA ASN A 2 -13.03 14.29 -24.17
C ASN A 2 -12.30 13.05 -23.63
N ASN A 3 -11.31 13.24 -22.72
CA ASN A 3 -10.51 12.16 -22.15
C ASN A 3 -11.38 11.03 -21.53
N GLN A 4 -12.51 11.38 -20.92
CA GLN A 4 -13.43 10.39 -20.35
C GLN A 4 -14.05 9.50 -21.44
N VAL A 5 -14.44 10.08 -22.58
CA VAL A 5 -14.98 9.30 -23.72
C VAL A 5 -13.93 8.33 -24.26
N GLN A 6 -12.68 8.81 -24.39
CA GLN A 6 -11.58 7.99 -24.88
C GLN A 6 -11.26 6.86 -23.91
N LEU A 7 -11.14 7.16 -22.60
CA LEU A 7 -10.89 6.16 -21.57
C LEU A 7 -11.93 5.05 -21.60
N TYR A 8 -13.23 5.38 -21.47
CA TYR A 8 -14.27 4.35 -21.45
C TYR A 8 -14.42 3.60 -22.77
N SER A 9 -14.07 4.21 -23.90
CA SER A 9 -14.01 3.52 -25.20
C SER A 9 -12.91 2.46 -25.23
N LEU A 10 -11.74 2.75 -24.67
CA LEU A 10 -10.63 1.80 -24.53
C LEU A 10 -10.98 0.69 -23.53
N VAL A 11 -11.56 1.05 -22.39
CA VAL A 11 -12.04 0.09 -21.39
C VAL A 11 -13.05 -0.90 -21.99
N LYS A 12 -13.96 -0.41 -22.84
CA LYS A 12 -14.89 -1.29 -23.56
C LYS A 12 -14.17 -2.27 -24.49
N LYS A 13 -13.11 -1.82 -25.18
CA LYS A 13 -12.28 -2.71 -26.02
C LYS A 13 -11.53 -3.74 -25.17
N LEU A 14 -10.97 -3.34 -24.03
CA LEU A 14 -10.31 -4.26 -23.08
C LEU A 14 -11.28 -5.31 -22.57
N TYR A 15 -12.51 -4.93 -22.20
CA TYR A 15 -13.55 -5.85 -21.78
C TYR A 15 -13.89 -6.86 -22.91
N GLN A 16 -14.02 -6.39 -24.15
CA GLN A 16 -14.34 -7.21 -25.32
C GLN A 16 -13.18 -8.14 -25.74
N ALA A 17 -11.94 -7.75 -25.47
CA ALA A 17 -10.76 -8.56 -25.76
C ALA A 17 -10.65 -9.80 -24.88
N ASN A 18 -11.32 -9.80 -23.71
CA ASN A 18 -11.48 -10.96 -22.82
C ASN A 18 -10.14 -11.61 -22.42
N PHE A 19 -9.12 -10.79 -22.16
CA PHE A 19 -7.75 -11.25 -21.87
C PHE A 19 -7.65 -12.21 -20.67
N TRP A 20 -8.57 -12.14 -19.72
CA TRP A 20 -8.61 -13.02 -18.54
C TRP A 20 -8.90 -14.50 -18.88
N GLU A 21 -9.30 -14.84 -20.10
CA GLU A 21 -9.38 -16.23 -20.52
C GLU A 21 -8.00 -16.84 -20.76
N ASP A 22 -7.02 -16.02 -21.10
CA ASP A 22 -5.68 -16.44 -21.47
C ASP A 22 -4.66 -16.25 -20.35
N TYR A 23 -4.66 -15.08 -19.68
CA TYR A 23 -3.66 -14.65 -18.70
C TYR A 23 -4.03 -15.05 -17.29
N TRP A 24 -3.06 -15.53 -16.51
CA TRP A 24 -3.14 -15.59 -15.06
C TRP A 24 -2.76 -14.23 -14.46
N ASP A 25 -3.13 -14.01 -13.20
CA ASP A 25 -2.82 -12.78 -12.47
C ASP A 25 -1.32 -12.57 -12.20
N ASN A 26 -0.52 -13.64 -12.32
CA ASN A 26 0.93 -13.62 -12.25
C ASN A 26 1.65 -13.51 -13.61
N ASP A 27 0.93 -13.58 -14.72
CA ASP A 27 1.45 -13.34 -16.07
C ASP A 27 1.55 -11.83 -16.33
N ILE A 28 2.47 -11.16 -15.63
CA ILE A 28 2.59 -9.70 -15.68
C ILE A 28 3.11 -9.24 -17.05
N ILE A 29 2.48 -8.24 -17.64
CA ILE A 29 2.92 -7.57 -18.86
C ILE A 29 3.65 -6.28 -18.53
N GLY A 30 4.86 -6.09 -19.08
CA GLY A 30 5.61 -4.83 -19.03
C GLY A 30 5.39 -3.98 -20.27
N ILE A 31 5.17 -2.69 -20.09
CA ILE A 31 5.07 -1.71 -21.19
C ILE A 31 5.93 -0.49 -20.85
N GLN A 32 6.93 -0.21 -21.71
CA GLN A 32 7.66 1.04 -21.66
C GLN A 32 7.05 2.01 -22.68
N LEU A 33 6.46 3.09 -22.16
CA LEU A 33 5.96 4.18 -23.00
C LEU A 33 7.08 5.16 -23.36
N PRO A 34 7.08 5.77 -24.55
CA PRO A 34 8.19 6.63 -25.04
C PRO A 34 8.51 7.83 -24.16
N ASP A 35 7.49 8.40 -23.52
CA ASP A 35 7.60 9.63 -22.75
C ASP A 35 7.51 9.40 -21.22
N HIS A 36 7.52 8.14 -20.79
CA HIS A 36 7.57 7.75 -19.39
C HIS A 36 8.97 7.30 -18.98
N LYS A 37 9.40 7.72 -17.78
CA LYS A 37 10.70 7.36 -17.23
C LYS A 37 10.78 5.88 -16.92
N ASP A 38 9.74 5.37 -16.27
CA ASP A 38 9.70 4.02 -15.74
C ASP A 38 8.72 3.15 -16.53
N PRO A 39 8.97 1.85 -16.66
CA PRO A 39 8.02 0.92 -17.27
C PRO A 39 6.75 0.79 -16.41
N VAL A 40 5.65 0.50 -17.08
CA VAL A 40 4.35 0.18 -16.47
C VAL A 40 4.18 -1.33 -16.47
N PHE A 41 3.70 -1.89 -15.37
CA PHE A 41 3.46 -3.33 -15.24
C PHE A 41 1.98 -3.58 -15.02
N ILE A 42 1.44 -4.57 -15.71
CA ILE A 42 0.01 -4.85 -15.69
C ILE A 42 -0.22 -6.34 -15.36
N SER A 43 -1.00 -6.60 -14.31
CA SER A 43 -1.58 -7.89 -13.98
C SER A 43 -3.02 -7.96 -14.50
N ILE A 44 -3.40 -9.05 -15.16
CA ILE A 44 -4.73 -9.28 -15.71
C ILE A 44 -5.46 -10.27 -14.81
N LEU A 45 -6.59 -9.83 -14.23
CA LEU A 45 -7.37 -10.61 -13.28
C LEU A 45 -8.56 -11.26 -13.98
N GLY A 46 -8.92 -12.49 -13.60
CA GLY A 46 -10.19 -13.09 -13.97
C GLY A 46 -10.14 -14.54 -14.41
N LYS A 47 -8.97 -15.13 -14.68
CA LYS A 47 -8.85 -16.55 -15.07
C LYS A 47 -9.38 -17.52 -14.00
N ALA A 48 -9.31 -17.12 -12.73
CA ALA A 48 -9.91 -17.85 -11.61
C ALA A 48 -11.44 -17.59 -11.44
N GLU A 49 -12.08 -16.86 -12.35
CA GLU A 49 -13.51 -16.53 -12.38
C GLU A 49 -14.05 -15.74 -11.16
N GLN A 50 -13.17 -15.13 -10.36
CA GLN A 50 -13.55 -14.39 -9.17
C GLN A 50 -13.71 -12.88 -9.45
N ASN A 51 -12.64 -12.23 -9.89
CA ASN A 51 -12.58 -10.81 -10.16
C ASN A 51 -12.08 -10.59 -11.57
N PHE A 52 -12.78 -9.80 -12.37
CA PHE A 52 -12.39 -9.46 -13.74
C PHE A 52 -11.84 -8.04 -13.79
N GLY A 53 -10.61 -7.88 -14.28
CA GLY A 53 -10.02 -6.55 -14.33
C GLY A 53 -8.52 -6.51 -14.58
N PHE A 54 -7.93 -5.40 -14.19
CA PHE A 54 -6.52 -5.11 -14.38
C PHE A 54 -5.96 -4.40 -13.15
N LEU A 55 -4.76 -4.77 -12.71
CA LEU A 55 -3.96 -4.01 -11.78
C LEU A 55 -2.83 -3.34 -12.56
N ILE A 56 -2.72 -2.03 -12.44
CA ILE A 56 -1.75 -1.22 -13.18
C ILE A 56 -0.76 -0.63 -12.18
N TYR A 57 0.49 -1.06 -12.25
CA TYR A 57 1.63 -0.60 -11.47
C TYR A 57 2.42 0.40 -12.31
N ARG A 58 2.46 1.67 -11.88
CA ARG A 58 3.00 2.79 -12.66
C ARG A 58 4.53 2.80 -12.78
N ASN A 59 5.21 2.02 -11.94
CA ASN A 59 6.67 1.94 -11.86
C ASN A 59 7.11 0.72 -11.04
N LEU A 60 8.42 0.55 -10.87
CA LEU A 60 9.03 -0.54 -10.08
C LEU A 60 8.68 -0.48 -8.59
N GLU A 61 8.60 0.71 -8.01
CA GLU A 61 8.20 0.85 -6.61
C GLU A 61 6.78 0.31 -6.39
N GLU A 62 5.84 0.59 -7.28
CA GLU A 62 4.48 0.03 -7.19
C GLU A 62 4.47 -1.48 -7.44
N LEU A 63 5.32 -1.98 -8.33
CA LEU A 63 5.47 -3.43 -8.56
C LEU A 63 6.00 -4.16 -7.32
N SER A 64 6.86 -3.53 -6.49
CA SER A 64 7.32 -4.16 -5.25
C SER A 64 6.17 -4.45 -4.26
N TYR A 65 5.12 -3.62 -4.26
CA TYR A 65 3.90 -3.88 -3.47
C TYR A 65 3.12 -5.12 -3.97
N TYR A 66 3.18 -5.44 -5.26
CA TYR A 66 2.62 -6.69 -5.78
C TYR A 66 3.33 -7.91 -5.19
N PHE A 67 4.66 -7.91 -5.16
CA PHE A 67 5.43 -9.00 -4.59
C PHE A 67 5.23 -9.11 -3.08
N GLU A 68 5.18 -7.99 -2.38
CA GLU A 68 4.87 -7.94 -0.96
C GLU A 68 3.49 -8.54 -0.66
N MET A 69 2.47 -8.15 -1.40
CA MET A 69 1.12 -8.71 -1.26
C MET A 69 1.11 -10.23 -1.49
N ARG A 70 1.81 -10.73 -2.51
CA ARG A 70 1.91 -12.17 -2.78
C ARG A 70 2.61 -12.92 -1.65
N LYS A 71 3.73 -12.40 -1.17
CA LYS A 71 4.47 -12.95 -0.05
C LYS A 71 3.59 -13.09 1.19
N GLN A 72 2.90 -12.03 1.58
CA GLN A 72 2.00 -12.03 2.73
C GLN A 72 0.80 -12.99 2.53
N ALA A 73 0.23 -13.05 1.34
CA ALA A 73 -0.86 -13.97 1.04
C ALA A 73 -0.41 -15.45 1.11
N GLU A 74 0.80 -15.77 0.66
CA GLU A 74 1.37 -17.11 0.72
C GLU A 74 1.59 -17.58 2.18
N PHE A 75 2.02 -16.69 3.05
CA PHE A 75 2.22 -16.96 4.47
C PHE A 75 0.97 -16.79 5.32
N SER A 76 -0.17 -16.39 4.73
CA SER A 76 -1.43 -16.09 5.44
C SER A 76 -1.25 -15.04 6.56
N GLU A 77 -0.44 -14.02 6.32
CA GLU A 77 -0.05 -13.03 7.32
C GLU A 77 -1.04 -11.87 7.49
N PHE A 78 -2.08 -11.80 6.65
CA PHE A 78 -3.09 -10.74 6.81
C PHE A 78 -4.02 -11.04 7.98
N ASN A 79 -3.97 -10.18 9.00
CA ASN A 79 -4.87 -10.25 10.14
C ASN A 79 -6.19 -9.50 9.90
N SER A 80 -6.21 -8.59 8.93
CA SER A 80 -7.41 -7.82 8.59
C SER A 80 -7.42 -7.35 7.12
N ALA A 81 -8.62 -7.03 6.61
CA ALA A 81 -8.78 -6.42 5.29
C ALA A 81 -8.02 -5.08 5.16
N ILE A 82 -7.85 -4.36 6.27
CA ILE A 82 -7.13 -3.08 6.29
C ILE A 82 -5.64 -3.31 6.10
N GLU A 83 -5.07 -4.30 6.77
CA GLU A 83 -3.66 -4.67 6.56
C GLU A 83 -3.41 -5.06 5.11
N MET A 84 -4.30 -5.84 4.50
CA MET A 84 -4.23 -6.15 3.09
C MET A 84 -4.25 -4.89 2.21
N LEU A 85 -5.08 -3.89 2.53
CA LEU A 85 -5.10 -2.62 1.80
C LEU A 85 -3.80 -1.82 1.92
N GLN A 86 -3.00 -2.01 2.98
CA GLN A 86 -1.71 -1.34 3.15
C GLN A 86 -0.62 -1.92 2.23
N THR A 87 -0.82 -3.09 1.67
CA THR A 87 0.08 -3.73 0.70
C THR A 87 -0.32 -3.46 -0.75
N HIS A 88 -1.32 -2.60 -0.98
CA HIS A 88 -1.74 -2.22 -2.31
C HIS A 88 -1.26 -0.81 -2.67
N LYS A 89 -0.50 -0.71 -3.75
CA LYS A 89 -0.11 0.56 -4.39
C LYS A 89 -0.21 0.40 -5.90
N CYS A 90 -1.39 0.66 -6.46
CA CYS A 90 -1.66 0.51 -7.89
C CYS A 90 -2.95 1.23 -8.27
N ILE A 91 -3.21 1.34 -9.57
CA ILE A 91 -4.56 1.62 -10.07
C ILE A 91 -5.20 0.29 -10.44
N SER A 92 -6.43 0.04 -9.94
CA SER A 92 -7.25 -1.07 -10.42
C SER A 92 -8.33 -0.59 -11.40
N LEU A 93 -8.59 -1.40 -12.40
CA LEU A 93 -9.79 -1.38 -13.22
C LEU A 93 -10.52 -2.69 -12.98
N ASN A 94 -11.63 -2.67 -12.28
CA ASN A 94 -12.48 -3.84 -12.04
C ASN A 94 -13.75 -3.75 -12.86
N PHE A 95 -14.27 -4.91 -13.30
CA PHE A 95 -15.56 -5.02 -13.95
C PHE A 95 -16.59 -5.59 -12.99
N GLU A 96 -17.59 -4.80 -12.64
CA GLU A 96 -18.57 -5.09 -11.62
C GLU A 96 -19.99 -5.22 -12.21
N ASP A 97 -20.93 -5.73 -11.41
CA ASP A 97 -22.34 -5.67 -11.76
C ASP A 97 -22.87 -4.24 -11.60
N ARG A 98 -23.83 -3.86 -12.46
CA ARG A 98 -24.40 -2.50 -12.48
C ARG A 98 -24.87 -2.01 -11.10
N LYS A 99 -25.37 -2.88 -10.23
CA LYS A 99 -25.85 -2.54 -8.89
C LYS A 99 -24.73 -2.32 -7.87
N GLU A 100 -23.52 -2.75 -8.17
CA GLU A 100 -22.35 -2.71 -7.27
C GLU A 100 -21.49 -1.47 -7.49
N ILE A 101 -21.64 -0.79 -8.64
CA ILE A 101 -20.86 0.40 -8.95
C ILE A 101 -21.35 1.63 -8.17
N PRO A 102 -20.42 2.48 -7.67
CA PRO A 102 -20.77 3.73 -7.02
C PRO A 102 -21.58 4.65 -7.94
N LYS A 103 -22.49 5.41 -7.36
CA LYS A 103 -23.36 6.34 -8.12
C LYS A 103 -22.53 7.34 -8.94
N GLU A 104 -21.45 7.85 -8.37
CA GLU A 104 -20.56 8.81 -9.05
C GLU A 104 -19.91 8.21 -10.30
N GLU A 105 -19.42 6.97 -10.21
CA GLU A 105 -18.85 6.25 -11.36
C GLU A 105 -19.90 6.00 -12.45
N TYR A 106 -21.10 5.64 -12.06
CA TYR A 106 -22.20 5.51 -13.01
C TYR A 106 -22.50 6.79 -13.77
N GLU A 107 -22.52 7.94 -13.09
CA GLU A 107 -22.77 9.22 -13.75
C GLU A 107 -21.62 9.61 -14.70
N LYS A 108 -20.37 9.30 -14.37
CA LYS A 108 -19.22 9.49 -15.26
C LYS A 108 -19.33 8.62 -16.52
N ILE A 109 -19.68 7.35 -16.36
CA ILE A 109 -19.90 6.43 -17.49
C ILE A 109 -21.03 6.97 -18.38
N LYS A 110 -22.15 7.36 -17.81
CA LYS A 110 -23.30 7.91 -18.52
C LYS A 110 -22.95 9.19 -19.28
N ALA A 111 -22.18 10.09 -18.65
CA ALA A 111 -21.73 11.33 -19.26
C ALA A 111 -20.77 11.09 -20.44
N SER A 112 -20.01 9.99 -20.43
CA SER A 112 -19.13 9.61 -21.54
C SER A 112 -19.89 9.18 -22.80
N GLY A 113 -21.16 8.79 -22.67
CA GLY A 113 -21.95 8.23 -23.77
C GLY A 113 -21.57 6.79 -24.17
N VAL A 114 -20.56 6.19 -23.53
CA VAL A 114 -20.18 4.79 -23.78
C VAL A 114 -21.11 3.86 -23.03
N THR A 115 -21.65 2.87 -23.73
CA THR A 115 -22.63 1.94 -23.14
C THR A 115 -21.94 0.63 -22.73
N PHE A 116 -22.12 0.25 -21.47
CA PHE A 116 -21.78 -1.06 -20.92
C PHE A 116 -23.04 -1.85 -20.64
N ARG A 117 -23.05 -3.15 -20.94
CA ARG A 117 -24.19 -4.05 -20.74
C ARG A 117 -23.70 -5.45 -20.37
N GLY A 118 -24.39 -6.10 -19.47
CA GLY A 118 -24.10 -7.45 -19.05
C GLY A 118 -23.73 -7.55 -17.58
N LYS A 119 -23.52 -8.78 -17.14
CA LYS A 119 -23.03 -9.12 -15.82
C LYS A 119 -21.52 -8.87 -15.79
N LYS A 120 -21.01 -8.34 -14.68
CA LYS A 120 -19.56 -8.03 -14.52
C LYS A 120 -18.98 -7.26 -15.73
N ALA A 121 -19.74 -6.25 -16.24
CA ALA A 121 -19.34 -5.49 -17.43
C ALA A 121 -19.13 -4.00 -17.16
N TRP A 122 -19.38 -3.53 -15.95
CA TRP A 122 -19.35 -2.11 -15.59
C TRP A 122 -18.03 -1.75 -14.96
N PRO A 123 -17.22 -0.86 -15.58
CA PRO A 123 -15.90 -0.54 -15.07
C PRO A 123 -15.96 0.32 -13.81
N VAL A 124 -15.08 0.00 -12.87
CA VAL A 124 -14.81 0.80 -11.66
C VAL A 124 -13.30 0.98 -11.56
N PHE A 125 -12.88 2.24 -11.48
CA PHE A 125 -11.49 2.59 -11.25
C PHE A 125 -11.24 2.92 -9.79
N THR A 126 -10.17 2.34 -9.24
CA THR A 126 -9.75 2.61 -7.86
C THR A 126 -8.24 2.82 -7.81
N ASP A 127 -7.81 3.94 -7.22
CA ASP A 127 -6.42 4.17 -6.88
C ASP A 127 -6.16 3.69 -5.46
N TYR A 128 -5.25 2.72 -5.30
CA TYR A 128 -4.80 2.18 -4.02
C TYR A 128 -3.49 2.85 -3.62
N LYS A 129 -3.42 3.22 -2.35
CA LYS A 129 -2.22 3.81 -1.76
C LYS A 129 -2.14 3.43 -0.29
N PRO A 130 -1.02 2.87 0.19
CA PRO A 130 -0.83 2.55 1.59
C PRO A 130 -1.13 3.72 2.53
N GLY A 131 -1.84 3.46 3.63
CA GLY A 131 -2.26 4.49 4.58
C GLY A 131 -3.56 5.23 4.21
N TYR A 132 -4.08 5.01 3.01
CA TYR A 132 -5.27 5.71 2.51
C TYR A 132 -6.39 4.73 2.18
N TYR A 133 -7.62 5.21 2.32
CA TYR A 133 -8.79 4.50 1.81
C TYR A 133 -8.75 4.45 0.26
N PRO A 134 -9.16 3.33 -0.36
CA PRO A 134 -9.28 3.24 -1.81
C PRO A 134 -10.12 4.40 -2.36
N PHE A 135 -9.62 5.08 -3.39
CA PHE A 135 -10.23 6.31 -3.87
C PHE A 135 -10.34 6.36 -5.40
N ALA A 136 -11.20 7.24 -5.90
CA ALA A 136 -11.34 7.43 -7.33
C ALA A 136 -10.06 8.00 -7.96
N ILE A 137 -9.81 7.63 -9.22
CA ILE A 137 -8.70 8.17 -10.02
C ILE A 137 -8.91 9.66 -10.35
N ASN A 138 -7.82 10.39 -10.51
CA ASN A 138 -7.82 11.80 -10.88
C ASN A 138 -7.57 12.01 -12.39
N GLU A 139 -7.64 13.25 -12.87
CA GLU A 139 -7.47 13.60 -14.29
C GLU A 139 -6.07 13.24 -14.87
N LYS A 140 -5.02 13.24 -14.04
CA LYS A 140 -3.68 12.81 -14.45
C LYS A 140 -3.66 11.30 -14.68
N ASP A 141 -4.31 10.56 -13.80
CA ASP A 141 -4.46 9.10 -13.95
C ASP A 141 -5.27 8.76 -15.19
N VAL A 142 -6.33 9.52 -15.51
CA VAL A 142 -7.11 9.32 -16.74
C VAL A 142 -6.23 9.44 -17.99
N SER A 143 -5.40 10.49 -18.07
CA SER A 143 -4.52 10.70 -19.22
C SER A 143 -3.44 9.61 -19.32
N PHE A 144 -2.89 9.18 -18.19
CA PHE A 144 -1.94 8.09 -18.10
C PHE A 144 -2.56 6.77 -18.56
N LEU A 145 -3.74 6.42 -18.05
CA LEU A 145 -4.43 5.17 -18.39
C LEU A 145 -4.83 5.10 -19.87
N ILE A 146 -5.18 6.21 -20.50
CA ILE A 146 -5.42 6.27 -21.94
C ILE A 146 -4.17 5.81 -22.71
N ALA A 147 -3.00 6.38 -22.39
CA ALA A 147 -1.75 6.02 -23.05
C ALA A 147 -1.38 4.55 -22.82
N VAL A 148 -1.58 4.03 -21.60
CA VAL A 148 -1.32 2.63 -21.25
C VAL A 148 -2.28 1.69 -22.00
N PHE A 149 -3.59 1.95 -21.97
CA PHE A 149 -4.58 1.05 -22.54
C PHE A 149 -4.55 0.99 -24.07
N GLU A 150 -4.19 2.08 -24.75
CA GLU A 150 -3.92 2.07 -26.18
C GLU A 150 -2.83 1.05 -26.55
N LYS A 151 -1.80 0.96 -25.73
CA LYS A 151 -0.67 0.05 -25.95
C LYS A 151 -0.93 -1.36 -25.40
N LEU A 152 -1.64 -1.47 -24.29
CA LEU A 152 -1.96 -2.75 -23.68
C LEU A 152 -2.78 -3.67 -24.58
N ILE A 153 -3.77 -3.12 -25.30
CA ILE A 153 -4.64 -3.92 -26.18
C ILE A 153 -3.80 -4.63 -27.25
N GLU A 154 -2.89 -3.91 -27.88
CA GLU A 154 -1.98 -4.46 -28.90
C GLU A 154 -1.00 -5.46 -28.27
N THR A 155 -0.29 -5.04 -27.22
CA THR A 155 0.74 -5.85 -26.54
C THR A 155 0.17 -7.16 -26.01
N ALA A 156 -0.94 -7.09 -25.27
CA ALA A 156 -1.56 -8.29 -24.70
C ALA A 156 -2.13 -9.22 -25.76
N THR A 157 -2.58 -8.71 -26.91
CA THR A 157 -3.03 -9.54 -28.02
C THR A 157 -1.87 -10.32 -28.62
N ASP A 158 -0.74 -9.66 -28.86
CA ASP A 158 0.43 -10.30 -29.47
C ASP A 158 1.11 -11.29 -28.51
N PHE A 159 1.19 -10.96 -27.22
CA PHE A 159 1.84 -11.78 -26.20
C PHE A 159 1.07 -13.06 -25.85
N ARG A 160 -0.20 -13.21 -26.25
CA ARG A 160 -0.94 -14.48 -26.15
C ARG A 160 -0.17 -15.67 -26.71
N ALA A 161 0.54 -15.49 -27.81
CA ALA A 161 1.34 -16.53 -28.43
C ALA A 161 2.62 -16.88 -27.63
N SER A 162 2.99 -16.04 -26.66
CA SER A 162 4.23 -16.17 -25.88
C SER A 162 4.00 -16.58 -24.42
N LEU A 163 2.76 -16.87 -24.00
CA LEU A 163 2.41 -17.16 -22.60
C LEU A 163 3.12 -18.39 -22.03
N GLN A 164 3.54 -19.35 -22.87
CA GLN A 164 4.38 -20.48 -22.45
C GLN A 164 5.71 -20.07 -21.81
N PHE A 165 6.10 -18.79 -21.97
CA PHE A 165 7.26 -18.23 -21.30
C PHE A 165 7.11 -18.28 -19.77
N TYR A 166 5.93 -18.00 -19.23
CA TYR A 166 5.66 -18.00 -17.79
C TYR A 166 5.53 -19.40 -17.17
N GLU A 167 5.37 -20.43 -18.00
CA GLU A 167 5.29 -21.83 -17.54
C GLU A 167 6.68 -22.46 -17.30
N LYS A 168 7.76 -21.81 -17.75
CA LYS A 168 9.13 -22.29 -17.61
C LYS A 168 9.70 -21.87 -16.26
N GLU A 169 10.47 -22.77 -15.64
CA GLU A 169 11.34 -22.40 -14.54
C GLU A 169 12.35 -21.34 -15.03
N GLN A 170 12.38 -20.22 -14.32
CA GLN A 170 13.28 -19.11 -14.59
C GLN A 170 14.31 -19.01 -13.46
N GLU A 171 15.59 -18.84 -13.80
CA GLU A 171 16.64 -18.56 -12.82
C GLU A 171 16.47 -17.16 -12.20
N THR A 172 15.87 -16.24 -12.96
CA THR A 172 15.56 -14.86 -12.55
C THR A 172 14.10 -14.59 -12.87
N TYR A 173 13.47 -13.72 -12.08
CA TYR A 173 12.09 -13.33 -12.37
C TYR A 173 12.06 -12.36 -13.57
N GLU A 174 11.54 -12.83 -14.68
CA GLU A 174 11.47 -12.09 -15.94
C GLU A 174 10.01 -11.80 -16.31
N ILE A 175 9.78 -10.61 -16.88
CA ILE A 175 8.49 -10.14 -17.35
C ILE A 175 8.57 -9.89 -18.86
N LEU A 176 7.61 -10.40 -19.64
CA LEU A 176 7.47 -10.04 -21.06
C LEU A 176 7.25 -8.54 -21.17
N MET A 177 8.10 -7.87 -21.99
CA MET A 177 8.17 -6.43 -22.06
C MET A 177 8.10 -5.94 -23.51
N ARG A 178 7.25 -4.94 -23.76
CA ARG A 178 7.25 -4.19 -25.02
C ARG A 178 7.69 -2.76 -24.77
N THR A 179 8.73 -2.33 -25.50
CA THR A 179 9.26 -0.97 -25.46
C THR A 179 8.83 -0.22 -26.69
N TYR A 180 7.98 0.80 -26.53
CA TYR A 180 7.52 1.67 -27.60
C TYR A 180 8.46 2.85 -27.81
N LYS A 181 8.69 3.21 -29.08
CA LYS A 181 9.48 4.37 -29.49
C LYS A 181 8.57 5.53 -29.93
N ARG A 182 9.13 6.74 -29.98
CA ARG A 182 8.37 7.95 -30.37
C ARG A 182 7.86 7.92 -31.82
N ASP A 183 8.50 7.16 -32.72
CA ASP A 183 8.07 6.97 -34.10
C ASP A 183 6.94 5.94 -34.26
N GLY A 184 6.47 5.37 -33.12
CA GLY A 184 5.43 4.36 -33.11
C GLY A 184 5.91 2.93 -33.27
N SER A 185 7.20 2.72 -33.59
CA SER A 185 7.79 1.38 -33.60
C SER A 185 7.95 0.83 -32.17
N TYR A 186 8.15 -0.47 -32.04
CA TYR A 186 8.38 -1.13 -30.76
C TYR A 186 9.41 -2.25 -30.86
N GLU A 187 9.90 -2.66 -29.71
CA GLU A 187 10.77 -3.82 -29.53
C GLU A 187 10.21 -4.68 -28.41
N ASP A 188 10.14 -6.00 -28.64
CA ASP A 188 9.75 -6.98 -27.64
C ASP A 188 10.99 -7.60 -27.00
N GLY A 189 10.92 -7.86 -25.70
CA GLY A 189 12.00 -8.42 -24.92
C GLY A 189 11.53 -8.85 -23.54
N PHE A 190 12.47 -8.93 -22.62
CA PHE A 190 12.23 -9.31 -21.24
C PHE A 190 12.74 -8.23 -20.31
N TYR A 191 12.04 -8.06 -19.20
CA TYR A 191 12.47 -7.21 -18.10
C TYR A 191 12.85 -8.11 -16.92
N VAL A 192 14.11 -8.12 -16.54
CA VAL A 192 14.59 -8.83 -15.35
C VAL A 192 14.25 -7.98 -14.12
N VAL A 193 13.40 -8.51 -13.24
CA VAL A 193 13.02 -7.80 -12.03
C VAL A 193 14.19 -7.85 -11.03
N PRO A 194 14.66 -6.70 -10.53
CA PRO A 194 15.71 -6.67 -9.53
C PRO A 194 15.30 -7.41 -8.24
N GLU A 195 16.25 -8.10 -7.62
CA GLU A 195 16.01 -8.88 -6.39
C GLU A 195 15.39 -8.01 -5.27
N ALA A 196 15.88 -6.78 -5.09
CA ALA A 196 15.34 -5.83 -4.13
C ALA A 196 13.83 -5.49 -4.34
N ILE A 197 13.31 -5.68 -5.56
CA ILE A 197 11.88 -5.51 -5.85
C ILE A 197 11.10 -6.78 -5.51
N LEU A 198 11.71 -7.96 -5.73
CA LEU A 198 11.12 -9.25 -5.40
C LEU A 198 10.98 -9.46 -3.89
N GLU A 199 11.90 -8.90 -3.11
CA GLU A 199 11.86 -8.92 -1.64
C GLU A 199 10.67 -8.15 -1.07
N GLY A 200 10.09 -7.25 -1.87
CA GLY A 200 8.95 -6.41 -1.47
C GLY A 200 9.36 -5.13 -0.75
N VAL A 201 8.36 -4.35 -0.35
CA VAL A 201 8.57 -3.03 0.26
C VAL A 201 9.03 -3.12 1.71
N LEU A 202 8.57 -4.15 2.44
CA LEU A 202 8.83 -4.29 3.87
C LEU A 202 10.27 -4.72 4.18
N ASP A 203 10.93 -5.39 3.24
CA ASP A 203 12.33 -5.79 3.38
C ASP A 203 13.29 -4.64 2.98
N ASN A 204 12.79 -3.57 2.38
CA ASN A 204 13.56 -2.35 2.18
C ASN A 204 13.62 -1.57 3.50
N GLU A 205 14.78 -1.51 4.12
CA GLU A 205 15.03 -0.69 5.31
C GLU A 205 14.74 0.78 4.99
N VAL A 206 13.58 1.25 5.36
CA VAL A 206 13.28 2.69 5.34
C VAL A 206 13.94 3.29 6.57
N GLU A 207 15.16 3.79 6.43
CA GLU A 207 15.76 4.61 7.46
C GLU A 207 14.98 5.93 7.60
N TYR A 208 14.24 6.05 8.66
CA TYR A 208 13.63 7.33 9.01
C TYR A 208 14.66 8.24 9.67
N ALA A 209 14.73 9.47 9.19
CA ALA A 209 15.61 10.46 9.78
C ALA A 209 15.30 10.65 11.27
N SER A 210 16.35 10.66 12.09
CA SER A 210 16.21 10.98 13.51
C SER A 210 15.78 12.42 13.69
N ILE A 211 14.89 12.64 14.65
CA ILE A 211 14.46 14.00 15.02
C ILE A 211 15.67 14.84 15.44
N LYS A 212 15.74 16.04 14.91
CA LYS A 212 16.75 17.02 15.33
C LYS A 212 16.30 17.68 16.62
N LEU A 213 16.89 17.26 17.72
CA LEU A 213 16.73 17.90 19.03
C LEU A 213 17.78 18.98 19.23
N THR A 214 17.41 20.08 19.89
CA THR A 214 18.38 21.05 20.39
C THR A 214 19.23 20.44 21.51
N ASP A 215 20.44 20.94 21.71
CA ASP A 215 21.31 20.51 22.82
C ASP A 215 20.61 20.60 24.19
N PHE A 216 19.74 21.58 24.35
CA PHE A 216 18.97 21.77 25.57
C PHE A 216 17.92 20.67 25.76
N GLU A 217 17.15 20.34 24.71
CA GLU A 217 16.17 19.25 24.74
C GLU A 217 16.86 17.92 25.00
N MET A 218 17.96 17.63 24.29
CA MET A 218 18.71 16.40 24.48
C MET A 218 19.25 16.25 25.91
N LYS A 219 19.85 17.32 26.48
CA LYS A 219 20.29 17.32 27.88
C LYS A 219 19.14 17.08 28.85
N ARG A 220 17.98 17.70 28.60
CA ARG A 220 16.80 17.55 29.46
C ARG A 220 16.26 16.13 29.46
N VAL A 221 16.24 15.46 28.32
CA VAL A 221 15.80 14.07 28.21
C VAL A 221 16.82 13.10 28.78
N ASN A 222 18.12 13.29 28.49
CA ASN A 222 19.18 12.45 29.00
C ASN A 222 19.32 12.50 30.53
N ASN A 223 19.02 13.65 31.15
CA ASN A 223 19.03 13.82 32.60
C ASN A 223 17.83 13.15 33.31
N GLN A 224 16.87 12.60 32.55
CA GLN A 224 15.77 11.85 33.16
C GLN A 224 16.28 10.54 33.77
N LYS A 225 15.82 10.23 34.98
CA LYS A 225 16.21 9.02 35.69
C LYS A 225 15.60 7.79 35.02
N MET A 226 16.38 6.71 35.00
CA MET A 226 15.86 5.41 34.61
C MET A 226 14.85 4.93 35.68
N LYS A 227 13.65 4.55 35.24
CA LYS A 227 12.57 4.03 36.11
C LYS A 227 12.55 2.50 36.06
N HIS A 228 12.05 1.88 37.14
CA HIS A 228 11.79 0.44 37.18
C HIS A 228 10.39 0.14 36.60
N THR A 229 10.23 0.38 35.32
CA THR A 229 9.00 0.09 34.58
C THR A 229 9.33 -0.34 33.14
N ILE A 230 8.42 -1.04 32.50
CA ILE A 230 8.49 -1.39 31.08
C ILE A 230 7.31 -0.70 30.41
N TRP A 231 7.52 -0.13 29.22
CA TRP A 231 6.43 0.37 28.42
C TRP A 231 6.07 -0.62 27.33
N GLU A 232 4.78 -0.92 27.19
CA GLU A 232 4.24 -1.55 25.99
C GLU A 232 3.92 -0.46 24.98
N LEU A 233 4.38 -0.62 23.73
CA LEU A 233 4.11 0.29 22.64
C LEU A 233 3.55 -0.47 21.45
N ASP A 234 2.50 0.05 20.87
CA ASP A 234 1.98 -0.44 19.59
C ASP A 234 1.50 0.70 18.70
N ILE A 235 1.57 0.47 17.39
CA ILE A 235 1.05 1.37 16.35
C ILE A 235 0.16 0.53 15.46
N ASP A 236 -1.16 0.78 15.51
CA ASP A 236 -2.15 0.00 14.80
C ASP A 236 -3.08 0.86 13.96
N PHE A 237 -3.56 0.31 12.84
CA PHE A 237 -4.55 0.98 12.01
C PHE A 237 -5.93 0.92 12.66
N ILE A 238 -6.62 2.07 12.65
CA ILE A 238 -8.03 2.11 13.00
C ILE A 238 -8.84 1.73 11.79
N GLY A 239 -9.76 0.78 11.96
CA GLY A 239 -10.61 0.21 10.93
C GLY A 239 -11.60 1.17 10.28
N VAL A 240 -11.65 2.43 10.71
CA VAL A 240 -12.60 3.42 10.21
C VAL A 240 -11.83 4.52 9.47
N PRO A 241 -12.10 4.71 8.16
CA PRO A 241 -11.46 5.78 7.40
C PRO A 241 -11.95 7.15 7.86
N VAL A 242 -11.02 8.10 7.97
CA VAL A 242 -11.30 9.48 8.36
C VAL A 242 -11.06 10.41 7.18
N VAL A 243 -12.05 11.27 6.88
CA VAL A 243 -11.90 12.32 5.87
C VAL A 243 -11.16 13.50 6.49
N PRO A 244 -10.05 13.98 5.90
CA PRO A 244 -9.33 15.15 6.38
C PRO A 244 -10.23 16.39 6.44
N PRO A 245 -10.04 17.32 7.41
CA PRO A 245 -10.89 18.51 7.56
C PRO A 245 -10.96 19.43 6.32
N ASN A 246 -9.92 19.42 5.50
CA ASN A 246 -9.84 20.16 4.22
C ASN A 246 -10.44 19.38 3.03
N GLY A 247 -11.09 18.26 3.28
CA GLY A 247 -11.56 17.35 2.24
C GLY A 247 -10.43 16.53 1.63
N GLY A 248 -10.78 15.75 0.61
CA GLY A 248 -9.82 14.93 -0.12
C GLY A 248 -9.93 13.45 0.20
N ARG A 249 -8.85 12.70 -0.10
CA ARG A 249 -8.81 11.25 0.06
C ARG A 249 -8.89 10.85 1.53
N PRO A 250 -9.83 9.98 1.93
CA PRO A 250 -9.89 9.47 3.29
C PRO A 250 -8.61 8.69 3.63
N ILE A 251 -8.22 8.74 4.89
CA ILE A 251 -7.05 8.05 5.43
C ILE A 251 -7.49 6.99 6.45
N PHE A 252 -6.71 5.92 6.58
CA PHE A 252 -6.77 5.05 7.74
C PHE A 252 -5.79 5.59 8.79
N PRO A 253 -6.28 6.24 9.85
CA PRO A 253 -5.39 6.71 10.89
C PRO A 253 -4.75 5.53 11.61
N SER A 254 -3.48 5.68 11.95
CA SER A 254 -2.81 4.79 12.88
C SER A 254 -2.92 5.35 14.29
N LEU A 255 -3.16 4.49 15.26
CA LEU A 255 -3.18 4.83 16.66
C LEU A 255 -1.87 4.38 17.32
N LEU A 256 -1.09 5.35 17.80
CA LEU A 256 0.04 5.08 18.68
C LEU A 256 -0.48 4.97 20.11
N ILE A 257 -0.32 3.82 20.71
CA ILE A 257 -0.66 3.57 22.11
C ILE A 257 0.59 3.19 22.87
N VAL A 258 0.78 3.82 24.03
CA VAL A 258 1.86 3.47 24.96
C VAL A 258 1.25 3.26 26.34
N ALA A 259 1.59 2.15 26.99
CA ALA A 259 1.14 1.82 28.33
C ALA A 259 2.32 1.54 29.27
N ASP A 260 2.22 2.00 30.51
CA ASP A 260 3.15 1.69 31.59
C ASP A 260 2.70 0.41 32.29
N THR A 261 3.49 -0.66 32.19
CA THR A 261 3.14 -1.97 32.74
C THR A 261 3.14 -1.99 34.26
N LYS A 262 3.88 -1.11 34.92
CA LYS A 262 3.96 -1.06 36.38
C LYS A 262 2.67 -0.55 37.00
N ASN A 263 2.07 0.46 36.39
CA ASN A 263 0.85 1.08 36.92
C ASN A 263 -0.40 0.55 36.21
N SER A 264 -0.23 -0.25 35.15
CA SER A 264 -1.29 -0.70 34.24
C SER A 264 -2.09 0.47 33.63
N GLU A 265 -1.40 1.54 33.24
CA GLU A 265 -1.99 2.78 32.75
C GLU A 265 -1.59 3.01 31.30
N VAL A 266 -2.56 3.45 30.48
CA VAL A 266 -2.28 4.02 29.15
C VAL A 266 -1.74 5.43 29.36
N ILE A 267 -0.48 5.65 29.01
CA ILE A 267 0.21 6.93 29.16
C ILE A 267 0.22 7.76 27.87
N CYS A 268 -0.16 7.15 26.73
CA CYS A 268 -0.34 7.83 25.45
C CYS A 268 -1.38 7.09 24.61
N SER A 269 -2.22 7.88 23.93
CA SER A 269 -3.13 7.42 22.86
C SER A 269 -3.27 8.56 21.88
N GLU A 270 -2.51 8.50 20.76
CA GLU A 270 -2.49 9.57 19.77
C GLU A 270 -2.61 9.04 18.34
N PHE A 271 -3.36 9.77 17.50
CA PHE A 271 -3.42 9.49 16.09
C PHE A 271 -2.17 10.00 15.36
N VAL A 272 -1.58 9.10 14.57
CA VAL A 272 -0.45 9.36 13.69
C VAL A 272 -0.82 8.98 12.26
N ASN A 273 -0.63 9.87 11.30
CA ASN A 273 -1.05 9.66 9.91
C ASN A 273 0.10 9.84 8.94
N PRO A 274 0.05 9.05 7.86
CA PRO A 274 0.62 7.72 7.84
C PRO A 274 1.96 7.85 8.52
N ILE A 275 2.58 6.86 9.04
CA ILE A 275 3.69 6.87 10.01
C ILE A 275 4.61 8.09 9.85
N GLU A 276 4.32 9.13 10.61
CA GLU A 276 5.17 10.31 10.72
C GLU A 276 6.25 10.02 11.78
N ALA A 277 7.39 9.45 11.36
CA ALA A 277 8.46 9.05 12.27
C ALA A 277 8.89 10.17 13.22
N GLU A 278 9.05 11.40 12.71
CA GLU A 278 9.39 12.57 13.53
C GLU A 278 8.34 12.84 14.61
N LYS A 279 7.05 12.72 14.30
CA LYS A 279 5.96 12.91 15.25
C LYS A 279 5.99 11.83 16.33
N ILE A 280 6.19 10.56 15.96
CA ILE A 280 6.28 9.45 16.89
C ILE A 280 7.48 9.63 17.83
N GLN A 281 8.64 9.96 17.30
CA GLN A 281 9.84 10.25 18.08
C GLN A 281 9.59 11.41 19.07
N ARG A 282 8.93 12.47 18.63
CA ARG A 282 8.57 13.62 19.48
C ARG A 282 7.61 13.23 20.59
N ILE A 283 6.62 12.39 20.31
CA ILE A 283 5.70 11.86 21.33
C ILE A 283 6.47 11.07 22.40
N ILE A 284 7.38 10.17 22.02
CA ILE A 284 8.19 9.41 22.98
C ILE A 284 9.03 10.35 23.87
N ILE A 285 9.65 11.37 23.31
CA ILE A 285 10.39 12.38 24.09
C ILE A 285 9.48 13.10 25.08
N GLN A 286 8.30 13.53 24.63
CA GLN A 286 7.33 14.21 25.49
C GLN A 286 6.83 13.30 26.64
N LEU A 287 6.61 12.02 26.36
CA LEU A 287 6.23 11.04 27.38
C LEU A 287 7.33 10.86 28.43
N ILE A 288 8.60 10.72 28.03
CA ILE A 288 9.72 10.63 28.97
C ILE A 288 9.76 11.86 29.88
N LEU A 289 9.56 13.04 29.34
CA LEU A 289 9.55 14.28 30.12
C LEU A 289 8.31 14.40 31.03
N ALA A 290 7.13 14.03 30.56
CA ALA A 290 5.87 14.06 31.31
C ALA A 290 5.89 13.07 32.46
N GLN A 291 6.46 11.88 32.22
CA GLN A 291 6.61 10.84 33.23
C GLN A 291 7.76 11.11 34.21
N ASN A 292 8.55 12.18 34.01
CA ASN A 292 9.75 12.47 34.78
C ASN A 292 10.70 11.27 34.92
N GLY A 293 10.90 10.55 33.84
CA GLY A 293 11.79 9.38 33.80
C GLY A 293 11.61 8.56 32.54
N LYS A 294 12.61 7.75 32.24
CA LYS A 294 12.65 6.88 31.06
C LYS A 294 12.59 5.41 31.45
N PRO A 295 11.89 4.54 30.67
CA PRO A 295 11.91 3.10 30.94
C PRO A 295 13.25 2.52 30.49
N PRO A 296 13.76 1.43 31.11
CA PRO A 296 14.94 0.72 30.61
C PRO A 296 14.65 0.03 29.26
N LYS A 297 13.39 -0.32 29.01
CA LYS A 297 12.99 -0.94 27.75
C LYS A 297 11.56 -0.60 27.36
N ILE A 298 11.34 -0.62 26.04
CA ILE A 298 10.02 -0.57 25.41
C ILE A 298 9.82 -1.91 24.69
N VAL A 299 8.69 -2.58 24.94
CA VAL A 299 8.34 -3.83 24.28
C VAL A 299 7.31 -3.58 23.21
N VAL A 300 7.46 -4.25 22.05
CA VAL A 300 6.59 -4.12 20.88
C VAL A 300 6.24 -5.49 20.35
N ASN A 301 5.13 -5.61 19.62
CA ASN A 301 4.77 -6.87 18.99
C ASN A 301 5.81 -7.26 17.92
N ALA A 302 6.25 -8.53 17.92
CA ALA A 302 7.27 -9.04 17.03
C ALA A 302 6.93 -8.85 15.55
N ASN A 303 5.66 -9.00 15.15
CA ASN A 303 5.21 -8.82 13.77
C ASN A 303 5.28 -7.35 13.30
N ARG A 304 5.44 -6.41 14.23
CA ARG A 304 5.54 -4.96 13.94
C ARG A 304 6.90 -4.38 14.30
N TYR A 305 7.80 -5.23 14.79
CA TYR A 305 9.10 -4.80 15.30
C TYR A 305 9.89 -4.03 14.25
N VAL A 306 10.05 -4.58 13.03
CA VAL A 306 10.84 -3.95 11.96
C VAL A 306 10.34 -2.53 11.66
N LYS A 307 9.03 -2.37 11.52
CA LYS A 307 8.39 -1.09 11.23
C LYS A 307 8.56 -0.06 12.36
N ILE A 308 8.47 -0.50 13.61
CA ILE A 308 8.63 0.37 14.78
C ILE A 308 10.10 0.67 15.02
N ALA A 309 10.99 -0.31 14.84
CA ALA A 309 12.43 -0.16 14.98
C ALA A 309 12.98 0.86 13.97
N SER A 310 12.62 0.75 12.69
CA SER A 310 13.03 1.73 11.68
C SER A 310 12.68 3.17 12.06
N CYS A 311 11.61 3.36 12.83
CA CYS A 311 11.15 4.67 13.28
C CYS A 311 11.84 5.15 14.57
N LEU A 312 12.13 4.25 15.52
CA LEU A 312 12.50 4.60 16.89
C LEU A 312 13.90 4.17 17.32
N GLU A 313 14.52 3.17 16.70
CA GLU A 313 15.72 2.52 17.21
C GLU A 313 16.89 3.48 17.44
N ASN A 314 17.15 4.37 16.48
CA ASN A 314 18.20 5.38 16.60
C ASN A 314 17.99 6.34 17.78
N LEU A 315 16.75 6.78 17.98
CA LEU A 315 16.40 7.63 19.12
C LEU A 315 16.57 6.87 20.45
N LEU A 316 16.00 5.67 20.54
CA LEU A 316 15.99 4.87 21.77
C LEU A 316 17.41 4.45 22.18
N THR A 317 18.24 4.08 21.21
CA THR A 317 19.68 3.79 21.46
C THR A 317 20.39 5.01 22.03
N THR A 318 20.15 6.21 21.50
CA THR A 318 20.72 7.47 22.02
C THR A 318 20.29 7.75 23.47
N LEU A 319 19.12 7.24 23.88
CA LEU A 319 18.54 7.45 25.20
C LEU A 319 18.80 6.29 26.17
N ASP A 320 19.61 5.29 25.81
CA ASP A 320 19.84 4.05 26.57
C ASP A 320 18.54 3.29 26.89
N ILE A 321 17.62 3.24 25.93
CA ILE A 321 16.35 2.51 26.03
C ILE A 321 16.40 1.33 25.05
N GLU A 322 16.20 0.11 25.53
CA GLU A 322 16.17 -1.08 24.71
C GLU A 322 14.79 -1.25 24.04
N LEU A 323 14.75 -1.50 22.74
CA LEU A 323 13.54 -1.89 22.01
C LEU A 323 13.51 -3.42 21.88
N VAL A 324 12.47 -4.07 22.42
CA VAL A 324 12.41 -5.54 22.54
C VAL A 324 11.18 -6.10 21.85
N PRO A 325 11.31 -7.00 20.86
CA PRO A 325 10.18 -7.71 20.27
C PRO A 325 9.63 -8.76 21.23
N VAL A 326 8.30 -8.81 21.37
CA VAL A 326 7.59 -9.81 22.19
C VAL A 326 6.40 -10.37 21.39
N GLN A 327 5.98 -11.60 21.70
CA GLN A 327 4.85 -12.24 21.02
C GLN A 327 3.50 -11.59 21.35
N LYS A 328 3.34 -11.08 22.55
CA LYS A 328 2.10 -10.46 23.03
C LYS A 328 2.39 -9.23 23.88
N LEU A 329 1.50 -8.27 23.81
CA LEU A 329 1.43 -7.07 24.65
C LEU A 329 0.19 -7.18 25.55
N PRO A 330 0.31 -7.80 26.74
CA PRO A 330 -0.86 -8.18 27.53
C PRO A 330 -1.76 -6.99 27.89
N LEU A 331 -1.15 -5.87 28.30
CA LEU A 331 -1.91 -4.69 28.70
C LEU A 331 -2.58 -4.02 27.49
N LEU A 332 -1.83 -3.81 26.42
CA LEU A 332 -2.39 -3.20 25.20
C LEU A 332 -3.42 -4.08 24.49
N SER A 333 -3.34 -5.41 24.64
CA SER A 333 -4.36 -6.31 24.10
C SER A 333 -5.72 -6.05 24.72
N VAL A 334 -5.80 -5.90 26.03
CA VAL A 334 -7.04 -5.58 26.77
C VAL A 334 -7.57 -4.19 26.35
N VAL A 335 -6.68 -3.18 26.32
CA VAL A 335 -7.07 -1.81 25.93
C VAL A 335 -7.63 -1.77 24.52
N LYS A 336 -7.05 -2.52 23.59
CA LYS A 336 -7.54 -2.57 22.21
C LYS A 336 -8.90 -3.25 22.09
N GLU A 337 -9.15 -4.32 22.82
CA GLU A 337 -10.45 -4.98 22.85
C GLU A 337 -11.53 -4.00 23.32
N ASP A 338 -11.30 -3.29 24.41
CA ASP A 338 -12.23 -2.28 24.96
C ASP A 338 -12.47 -1.13 23.95
N MET A 339 -11.42 -0.66 23.27
CA MET A 339 -11.55 0.40 22.25
C MET A 339 -12.33 -0.07 21.04
N LEU A 340 -12.10 -1.29 20.55
CA LEU A 340 -12.83 -1.82 19.40
C LEU A 340 -14.31 -2.03 19.68
N GLU A 341 -14.70 -2.33 20.91
CA GLU A 341 -16.11 -2.37 21.34
C GLU A 341 -16.75 -0.97 21.27
N TYR A 342 -16.04 0.05 21.74
CA TYR A 342 -16.53 1.44 21.70
C TYR A 342 -16.74 2.00 20.28
N PHE A 343 -15.97 1.57 19.31
CA PHE A 343 -16.11 2.01 17.90
C PHE A 343 -17.15 1.19 17.09
N LYS A 344 -17.74 0.14 17.68
CA LYS A 344 -18.81 -0.67 17.05
C LYS A 344 -20.21 -0.12 17.28
N ASP A 345 -20.38 0.74 18.28
CA ASP A 345 -21.61 1.47 18.60
C ASP A 345 -21.65 2.84 17.90
#